data_72aea00c201cb99c9c2525d09909311b
#
_entry.id   72aea00c201cb99c9c2525d09909311b
#
_cell.length_a   1.000
_cell.length_b   1.000
_cell.length_c   1.000
_cell.angle_alpha   90.00
_cell.angle_beta   90.00
_cell.angle_gamma   90.00
#
_symmetry.space_group_name_H-M   'P 1'
#
loop_
_entity.id
_entity.type
_entity.pdbx_description
1 polymer ?
#
loop_
_entity_poly.entity_id
_entity_poly.type
_entity_poly.pdbx_seq_one_letter_code
_entity_poly.pdbx_strand_id
1 'polypeptide(L)'
;AVISQVPVLDINQAAGLAPETIRAGQMMGSLAGIQCSNASGLMSTSSFLAPHAGFNGIAKGHIVPVVNGDGSITKQPAVVCVDGLAYPALALSALLEATGSGIEQVGVHSAKIAANSGSMGPAQTLTLDSYPGLSVPLDAEGNLRISYNRAPESYLVVSAADVLLGRAGTELLESAWVLVGATAFGLGDVVPTPYSGATPGVELQARILGSLLDVAVPYTPNNAAWIQASIALLFAAALLFVSSRMNGRLSALMLPGAAIVLPTVSLAVHAQILAGADLWLGWMPAAVFAVLASGLLFVLEQARTRSQRDRVFNNLASYLPSQVAEEIAYSLPSSTIVAERRDFTLLSADLRNFSAFSEARSPEESAAVLHFFFQKAAGIIEAHGGRVHEYKGDSLLALWDSQDASVALQALNAAQKMAAEIDHISLSANTPYGLEPLALGIGIEQGAALIGSIGPAHRRTHTLLGDTVTIALRIQEMTAELAQPILLGERAARQLDAELLQSQGSYLLQGLTIPHVLFAPRPDESNLTSLTDSFGDQEQGADTQPRLRVLAGGRSA
;
A
#
# COMPACT_ATOMS: atom_id res chain seq x y z
N ALA A 1 -28.22 -47.48 -28.78
CA ALA A 1 -27.79 -47.37 -27.37
C ALA A 1 -26.28 -47.26 -27.33
N VAL A 2 -25.78 -46.45 -26.41
CA VAL A 2 -24.35 -46.27 -26.16
C VAL A 2 -24.09 -46.57 -24.70
N ILE A 3 -23.00 -47.24 -24.40
CA ILE A 3 -22.64 -47.64 -23.03
C ILE A 3 -21.35 -46.96 -22.62
N SER A 4 -21.30 -46.54 -21.35
CA SER A 4 -20.11 -45.90 -20.78
C SER A 4 -18.96 -46.88 -20.57
N GLN A 5 -17.75 -46.41 -20.80
CA GLN A 5 -16.49 -47.05 -20.46
C GLN A 5 -15.60 -46.07 -19.69
N VAL A 6 -14.77 -46.61 -18.80
CA VAL A 6 -13.83 -45.81 -18.01
C VAL A 6 -12.41 -46.18 -18.39
N PRO A 7 -11.63 -45.31 -19.06
CA PRO A 7 -10.20 -45.54 -19.26
C PRO A 7 -9.48 -45.63 -17.93
N VAL A 8 -8.55 -46.55 -17.81
CA VAL A 8 -7.67 -46.65 -16.64
C VAL A 8 -6.44 -45.79 -16.92
N LEU A 9 -6.34 -44.67 -16.22
CA LEU A 9 -5.27 -43.69 -16.44
C LEU A 9 -3.96 -44.02 -15.70
N ASP A 10 -4.08 -44.89 -14.65
CA ASP A 10 -2.92 -45.34 -13.87
C ASP A 10 -2.95 -46.84 -13.74
N ILE A 11 -1.84 -47.51 -14.10
CA ILE A 11 -1.66 -48.93 -13.96
C ILE A 11 -1.84 -49.41 -12.52
N ASN A 12 -1.53 -48.54 -11.53
CA ASN A 12 -1.72 -48.85 -10.12
C ASN A 12 -3.19 -48.86 -9.71
N GLN A 13 -4.07 -48.16 -10.42
CA GLN A 13 -5.53 -48.23 -10.19
C GLN A 13 -6.11 -49.52 -10.70
N ALA A 14 -5.44 -50.15 -11.64
CA ALA A 14 -5.84 -51.49 -12.15
C ALA A 14 -5.37 -52.64 -11.24
N ALA A 15 -4.50 -52.35 -10.25
CA ALA A 15 -4.01 -53.37 -9.33
C ALA A 15 -5.13 -53.95 -8.49
N GLY A 16 -5.40 -55.23 -8.67
CA GLY A 16 -6.50 -55.95 -8.01
C GLY A 16 -7.74 -56.19 -8.88
N LEU A 17 -7.80 -55.64 -10.10
CA LEU A 17 -8.84 -55.98 -11.06
C LEU A 17 -8.44 -57.24 -11.84
N ALA A 18 -9.44 -58.12 -12.12
CA ALA A 18 -9.18 -59.28 -12.93
C ALA A 18 -8.70 -58.88 -14.34
N PRO A 19 -7.66 -59.52 -14.91
CA PRO A 19 -7.12 -59.15 -16.23
C PRO A 19 -8.16 -59.16 -17.36
N GLU A 20 -9.21 -59.95 -17.22
CA GLU A 20 -10.34 -60.05 -18.16
C GLU A 20 -11.27 -58.81 -18.11
N THR A 21 -11.22 -58.03 -17.05
CA THR A 21 -12.01 -56.79 -16.87
C THR A 21 -11.36 -55.60 -17.59
N ILE A 22 -10.08 -55.71 -17.96
CA ILE A 22 -9.29 -54.65 -18.57
C ILE A 22 -8.82 -55.12 -19.96
N ARG A 23 -9.56 -54.78 -21.02
CA ARG A 23 -9.21 -55.18 -22.39
C ARG A 23 -9.45 -54.07 -23.38
N ALA A 24 -8.37 -53.55 -23.99
CA ALA A 24 -8.44 -52.55 -25.04
C ALA A 24 -9.20 -53.03 -26.28
N GLY A 25 -9.02 -54.28 -26.66
CA GLY A 25 -9.64 -54.85 -27.87
C GLY A 25 -11.18 -55.03 -27.85
N GLN A 26 -11.85 -54.69 -26.74
CA GLN A 26 -13.32 -54.74 -26.62
C GLN A 26 -13.99 -53.37 -26.80
N MET A 27 -13.22 -52.29 -26.95
CA MET A 27 -13.79 -51.00 -27.27
C MET A 27 -14.30 -51.00 -28.72
N MET A 28 -15.57 -50.63 -28.89
CA MET A 28 -16.18 -50.37 -30.19
C MET A 28 -16.56 -48.91 -30.30
N GLY A 29 -16.54 -48.38 -31.51
CA GLY A 29 -16.88 -46.98 -31.76
C GLY A 29 -15.65 -46.04 -31.83
N SER A 30 -14.52 -46.56 -32.33
CA SER A 30 -13.35 -45.72 -32.57
C SER A 30 -13.60 -44.69 -33.66
N LEU A 31 -12.99 -43.52 -33.52
CA LEU A 31 -13.03 -42.44 -34.51
C LEU A 31 -11.89 -42.60 -35.53
N ALA A 32 -12.24 -42.75 -36.80
CA ALA A 32 -11.28 -42.74 -37.88
C ALA A 32 -10.84 -41.28 -38.20
N GLY A 33 -9.61 -41.11 -38.64
CA GLY A 33 -9.08 -39.81 -39.03
C GLY A 33 -8.42 -38.98 -37.91
N ILE A 34 -8.51 -39.44 -36.65
CA ILE A 34 -7.79 -38.83 -35.53
C ILE A 34 -6.49 -39.60 -35.29
N GLN A 35 -5.36 -38.91 -35.31
CA GLN A 35 -4.05 -39.48 -35.03
C GLN A 35 -3.77 -39.47 -33.53
N CYS A 36 -3.71 -40.64 -32.91
CA CYS A 36 -3.28 -40.84 -31.53
C CYS A 36 -1.76 -40.96 -31.46
N SER A 37 -1.07 -39.85 -31.41
CA SER A 37 0.38 -39.80 -31.22
C SER A 37 0.72 -39.01 -29.94
N ASN A 38 1.89 -39.24 -29.38
CA ASN A 38 2.36 -38.48 -28.21
C ASN A 38 2.48 -36.94 -28.52
N ALA A 39 2.48 -36.58 -29.80
CA ALA A 39 2.52 -35.17 -30.22
C ALA A 39 1.13 -34.52 -30.35
N SER A 40 0.04 -35.30 -30.28
CA SER A 40 -1.32 -34.78 -30.47
C SER A 40 -1.89 -34.02 -29.27
N GLY A 41 -1.25 -34.10 -28.09
CA GLY A 41 -1.74 -33.51 -26.83
C GLY A 41 -2.97 -34.21 -26.24
N LEU A 42 -3.53 -35.23 -26.93
CA LEU A 42 -4.71 -35.95 -26.48
C LEU A 42 -4.37 -36.90 -25.33
N MET A 43 -5.30 -37.04 -24.40
CA MET A 43 -5.19 -38.02 -23.30
C MET A 43 -5.00 -39.42 -23.86
N SER A 44 -3.96 -40.12 -23.44
CA SER A 44 -3.63 -41.49 -23.90
C SER A 44 -3.53 -42.44 -22.73
N THR A 45 -4.09 -43.65 -22.90
CA THR A 45 -3.98 -44.75 -21.94
C THR A 45 -3.83 -46.09 -22.67
N SER A 46 -3.31 -47.11 -21.97
CA SER A 46 -3.16 -48.46 -22.52
C SER A 46 -4.29 -49.41 -22.11
N SER A 47 -5.20 -48.98 -21.24
CA SER A 47 -6.24 -49.84 -20.70
C SER A 47 -7.50 -49.10 -20.29
N PHE A 48 -8.61 -49.82 -20.14
CA PHE A 48 -9.89 -49.28 -19.67
C PHE A 48 -10.70 -50.34 -18.97
N LEU A 49 -11.67 -49.93 -18.15
CA LEU A 49 -12.67 -50.84 -17.57
C LEU A 49 -13.74 -51.12 -18.60
N ALA A 50 -13.82 -52.38 -19.05
CA ALA A 50 -14.81 -52.81 -20.00
C ALA A 50 -16.18 -53.03 -19.30
N PRO A 51 -17.30 -52.71 -19.97
CA PRO A 51 -18.62 -53.10 -19.51
C PRO A 51 -18.79 -54.63 -19.59
N HIS A 52 -19.86 -55.15 -18.99
CA HIS A 52 -20.20 -56.57 -19.02
C HIS A 52 -20.23 -57.10 -20.45
N ALA A 53 -19.74 -58.33 -20.65
CA ALA A 53 -19.62 -58.98 -21.96
C ALA A 53 -20.95 -59.07 -22.76
N GLY A 54 -22.11 -59.07 -22.10
CA GLY A 54 -23.42 -58.98 -22.76
C GLY A 54 -23.67 -57.72 -23.57
N PHE A 55 -22.80 -56.68 -23.44
CA PHE A 55 -22.86 -55.42 -24.18
C PHE A 55 -21.80 -55.33 -25.28
N ASN A 56 -21.20 -56.44 -25.69
CA ASN A 56 -20.13 -56.47 -26.70
C ASN A 56 -20.73 -56.03 -28.03
N GLY A 57 -21.30 -55.64 -28.63
CA GLY A 57 -21.83 -55.19 -29.90
C GLY A 57 -22.46 -53.79 -29.86
N ILE A 58 -22.37 -53.12 -28.73
CA ILE A 58 -22.94 -51.81 -28.55
C ILE A 58 -21.81 -50.78 -28.55
N ALA A 59 -22.00 -49.65 -29.22
CA ALA A 59 -21.06 -48.51 -29.25
C ALA A 59 -20.78 -48.03 -27.82
N LYS A 60 -19.57 -47.55 -27.60
CA LYS A 60 -19.09 -47.20 -26.29
C LYS A 60 -18.48 -45.76 -26.31
N GLY A 61 -18.63 -45.05 -25.21
CA GLY A 61 -18.02 -43.76 -25.00
C GLY A 61 -17.40 -43.66 -23.59
N HIS A 62 -16.33 -42.92 -23.46
CA HIS A 62 -15.71 -42.71 -22.15
C HIS A 62 -16.42 -41.61 -21.35
N ILE A 63 -16.29 -41.68 -20.03
CA ILE A 63 -16.88 -40.72 -19.08
C ILE A 63 -15.82 -40.05 -18.19
N VAL A 64 -14.54 -40.17 -18.54
CA VAL A 64 -13.44 -39.63 -17.73
C VAL A 64 -13.49 -38.11 -17.68
N PRO A 65 -13.62 -37.50 -16.51
CA PRO A 65 -13.57 -36.07 -16.37
C PRO A 65 -12.12 -35.58 -16.18
N VAL A 66 -11.90 -34.26 -16.42
CA VAL A 66 -10.69 -33.58 -15.98
C VAL A 66 -10.98 -32.91 -14.65
N VAL A 67 -10.25 -33.30 -13.61
CA VAL A 67 -10.37 -32.72 -12.27
C VAL A 67 -9.46 -31.48 -12.19
N ASN A 68 -10.03 -30.35 -11.91
CA ASN A 68 -9.26 -29.11 -11.70
C ASN A 68 -8.49 -29.12 -10.37
N GLY A 69 -7.57 -28.17 -10.18
CA GLY A 69 -6.80 -28.05 -8.94
C GLY A 69 -7.64 -27.76 -7.68
N ASP A 70 -8.87 -27.26 -7.84
CA ASP A 70 -9.85 -27.05 -6.76
C ASP A 70 -10.76 -28.27 -6.52
N GLY A 71 -10.53 -29.37 -7.24
CA GLY A 71 -11.31 -30.56 -7.19
C GLY A 71 -12.57 -30.57 -8.05
N SER A 72 -12.98 -29.42 -8.61
CA SER A 72 -14.18 -29.30 -9.45
C SER A 72 -13.96 -29.85 -10.84
N ILE A 73 -15.04 -30.32 -11.48
CA ILE A 73 -15.04 -30.82 -12.86
C ILE A 73 -15.69 -29.76 -13.76
N THR A 74 -14.89 -29.17 -14.65
CA THR A 74 -15.36 -28.17 -15.63
C THR A 74 -14.99 -28.54 -17.06
N LYS A 75 -14.22 -29.63 -17.25
CA LYS A 75 -13.77 -30.10 -18.55
C LYS A 75 -13.84 -31.61 -18.62
N GLN A 76 -13.98 -32.10 -19.85
CA GLN A 76 -13.89 -33.54 -20.17
C GLN A 76 -13.09 -33.70 -21.47
N PRO A 77 -12.19 -34.68 -21.60
CA PRO A 77 -11.60 -35.00 -22.89
C PRO A 77 -12.70 -35.31 -23.92
N ALA A 78 -12.65 -34.69 -25.09
CA ALA A 78 -13.57 -35.01 -26.17
C ALA A 78 -13.29 -36.43 -26.72
N VAL A 79 -11.99 -36.76 -26.72
CA VAL A 79 -11.47 -38.02 -27.25
C VAL A 79 -10.37 -38.53 -26.35
N VAL A 80 -10.32 -39.82 -26.08
CA VAL A 80 -9.24 -40.51 -25.40
C VAL A 80 -8.60 -41.52 -26.34
N CYS A 81 -7.30 -41.59 -26.38
CA CYS A 81 -6.53 -42.55 -27.16
C CYS A 81 -6.24 -43.83 -26.34
N VAL A 82 -6.60 -44.96 -26.86
CA VAL A 82 -6.30 -46.29 -26.27
C VAL A 82 -5.66 -47.16 -27.35
N ASP A 83 -4.46 -47.66 -27.10
CA ASP A 83 -3.68 -48.45 -28.04
C ASP A 83 -3.63 -47.90 -29.48
N GLY A 84 -3.49 -46.57 -29.58
CA GLY A 84 -3.38 -45.87 -30.86
C GLY A 84 -4.70 -45.60 -31.56
N LEU A 85 -5.83 -46.00 -30.99
CA LEU A 85 -7.17 -45.72 -31.49
C LEU A 85 -7.86 -44.64 -30.66
N ALA A 86 -8.62 -43.77 -31.33
CA ALA A 86 -9.33 -42.65 -30.73
C ALA A 86 -10.76 -43.01 -30.35
N TYR A 87 -11.15 -42.80 -29.10
CA TYR A 87 -12.50 -43.10 -28.59
C TYR A 87 -13.17 -41.82 -28.07
N PRO A 88 -14.42 -41.55 -28.50
CA PRO A 88 -15.14 -40.37 -28.11
C PRO A 88 -15.67 -40.42 -26.68
N ALA A 89 -15.92 -39.22 -26.09
CA ALA A 89 -16.73 -39.12 -24.89
C ALA A 89 -18.14 -39.69 -25.08
N LEU A 90 -18.78 -40.16 -23.97
CA LEU A 90 -20.09 -40.79 -24.02
C LEU A 90 -21.15 -39.93 -24.74
N ALA A 91 -21.25 -38.67 -24.41
CA ALA A 91 -22.20 -37.75 -25.04
C ALA A 91 -21.94 -37.59 -26.54
N LEU A 92 -20.67 -37.53 -26.96
CA LEU A 92 -20.27 -37.44 -28.34
C LEU A 92 -20.53 -38.75 -29.10
N SER A 93 -20.26 -39.90 -28.48
CA SER A 93 -20.59 -41.21 -29.01
C SER A 93 -22.12 -41.41 -29.20
N ALA A 94 -22.92 -40.94 -28.22
CA ALA A 94 -24.37 -40.96 -28.32
C ALA A 94 -24.88 -40.13 -29.52
N LEU A 95 -24.30 -38.98 -29.75
CA LEU A 95 -24.64 -38.11 -30.88
C LEU A 95 -24.28 -38.78 -32.21
N LEU A 96 -23.11 -39.39 -32.33
CA LEU A 96 -22.65 -40.11 -33.52
C LEU A 96 -23.56 -41.28 -33.87
N GLU A 97 -23.97 -42.08 -32.91
CA GLU A 97 -24.86 -43.25 -33.10
C GLU A 97 -26.29 -42.84 -33.45
N ALA A 98 -26.75 -41.65 -33.07
CA ALA A 98 -28.07 -41.16 -33.44
C ALA A 98 -28.20 -40.80 -34.94
N THR A 99 -27.09 -40.55 -35.61
CA THR A 99 -27.06 -40.24 -37.05
C THR A 99 -26.90 -41.47 -37.92
N GLY A 100 -26.52 -42.62 -37.35
CA GLY A 100 -26.33 -43.86 -38.07
C GLY A 100 -27.65 -44.38 -38.64
N SER A 101 -28.00 -43.98 -39.85
CA SER A 101 -29.11 -44.55 -40.60
C SER A 101 -28.69 -45.86 -41.22
N GLY A 102 -28.91 -47.02 -40.50
CA GLY A 102 -28.90 -48.35 -41.09
C GLY A 102 -27.67 -49.19 -40.80
N ILE A 103 -27.93 -50.30 -40.36
CA ILE A 103 -27.44 -51.72 -40.32
C ILE A 103 -26.00 -52.02 -40.79
N GLU A 104 -25.20 -51.07 -41.29
CA GLU A 104 -23.83 -51.31 -41.72
C GLU A 104 -22.80 -50.74 -40.75
N GLN A 105 -22.16 -51.70 -40.04
CA GLN A 105 -20.98 -51.53 -39.20
C GLN A 105 -21.10 -50.49 -38.07
N VAL A 106 -21.65 -50.96 -36.97
CA VAL A 106 -21.49 -50.31 -35.65
C VAL A 106 -20.00 -49.97 -35.46
N GLY A 107 -19.67 -48.68 -35.48
CA GLY A 107 -18.53 -48.26 -34.74
C GLY A 107 -17.35 -47.62 -35.46
N VAL A 108 -17.41 -47.21 -36.73
CA VAL A 108 -16.34 -46.36 -37.28
C VAL A 108 -16.92 -45.04 -37.82
N HIS A 109 -16.82 -44.01 -37.04
CA HIS A 109 -17.17 -42.65 -37.46
C HIS A 109 -15.92 -41.89 -37.85
N SER A 110 -16.02 -41.05 -38.88
CA SER A 110 -14.92 -40.20 -39.30
C SER A 110 -14.99 -38.85 -38.58
N ALA A 111 -13.89 -38.45 -38.00
CA ALA A 111 -13.74 -37.19 -37.28
C ALA A 111 -12.34 -36.60 -37.50
N LYS A 112 -12.24 -35.28 -37.43
CA LYS A 112 -10.98 -34.58 -37.57
C LYS A 112 -10.81 -33.57 -36.43
N ILE A 113 -9.62 -33.55 -35.83
CA ILE A 113 -9.21 -32.50 -34.93
C ILE A 113 -8.22 -31.63 -35.67
N ALA A 114 -8.55 -30.36 -35.80
CA ALA A 114 -7.72 -29.37 -36.47
C ALA A 114 -7.31 -28.27 -35.48
N ALA A 115 -6.01 -27.94 -35.48
CA ALA A 115 -5.54 -26.76 -34.78
C ALA A 115 -6.09 -25.50 -35.43
N ASN A 116 -6.56 -24.54 -34.64
CA ASN A 116 -7.09 -23.29 -35.12
C ASN A 116 -6.04 -22.19 -35.00
N SER A 117 -5.71 -21.56 -36.12
CA SER A 117 -4.77 -20.42 -36.17
C SER A 117 -5.43 -19.08 -35.89
N GLY A 118 -6.76 -19.03 -35.79
CA GLY A 118 -7.51 -17.81 -35.49
C GLY A 118 -7.30 -17.34 -34.05
N SER A 119 -7.00 -16.06 -33.86
CA SER A 119 -6.72 -15.48 -32.55
C SER A 119 -7.90 -15.56 -31.56
N MET A 120 -9.13 -15.45 -32.06
CA MET A 120 -10.37 -15.50 -31.26
C MET A 120 -11.03 -16.88 -31.26
N GLY A 121 -10.52 -17.84 -32.03
CA GLY A 121 -11.02 -19.22 -32.05
C GLY A 121 -10.51 -20.06 -30.90
N PRO A 122 -11.10 -21.27 -30.70
CA PRO A 122 -10.56 -22.27 -29.78
C PRO A 122 -9.18 -22.76 -30.23
N ALA A 123 -8.42 -23.36 -29.33
CA ALA A 123 -7.10 -23.89 -29.66
C ALA A 123 -7.18 -25.01 -30.72
N GLN A 124 -8.18 -25.87 -30.57
CA GLN A 124 -8.47 -26.95 -31.51
C GLN A 124 -9.98 -27.02 -31.76
N THR A 125 -10.35 -27.63 -32.89
CA THR A 125 -11.75 -27.87 -33.26
C THR A 125 -11.92 -29.29 -33.70
N LEU A 126 -12.88 -29.99 -33.08
CA LEU A 126 -13.33 -31.31 -33.53
C LEU A 126 -14.51 -31.13 -34.48
N THR A 127 -14.38 -31.70 -35.68
CA THR A 127 -15.45 -31.79 -36.68
C THR A 127 -15.79 -33.24 -36.96
N LEU A 128 -17.08 -33.49 -37.16
CA LEU A 128 -17.63 -34.82 -37.41
C LEU A 128 -18.17 -34.88 -38.84
N ASP A 129 -17.74 -35.86 -39.61
CA ASP A 129 -18.23 -36.00 -41.01
C ASP A 129 -19.73 -36.33 -41.05
N SER A 130 -20.25 -36.99 -40.03
CA SER A 130 -21.69 -37.29 -39.87
C SER A 130 -22.54 -36.07 -39.48
N TYR A 131 -21.92 -34.98 -39.01
CA TYR A 131 -22.56 -33.72 -38.62
C TYR A 131 -21.78 -32.53 -39.13
N PRO A 132 -21.89 -32.20 -40.43
CA PRO A 132 -21.07 -31.15 -41.05
C PRO A 132 -21.25 -29.75 -40.44
N GLY A 133 -22.37 -29.53 -39.73
CA GLY A 133 -22.64 -28.25 -39.06
C GLY A 133 -22.16 -28.17 -37.61
N LEU A 134 -21.71 -29.27 -37.02
CA LEU A 134 -21.24 -29.31 -35.63
C LEU A 134 -19.72 -29.13 -35.59
N SER A 135 -19.31 -28.06 -34.94
CA SER A 135 -17.91 -27.76 -34.67
C SER A 135 -17.72 -27.66 -33.14
N VAL A 136 -17.07 -28.66 -32.58
CA VAL A 136 -16.86 -28.76 -31.13
C VAL A 136 -15.55 -28.07 -30.78
N PRO A 137 -15.58 -26.95 -30.04
CA PRO A 137 -14.37 -26.26 -29.62
C PRO A 137 -13.65 -27.03 -28.52
N LEU A 138 -12.34 -27.19 -28.66
CA LEU A 138 -11.45 -27.87 -27.73
C LEU A 138 -10.32 -26.96 -27.25
N ASP A 139 -9.81 -27.26 -26.07
CA ASP A 139 -8.55 -26.65 -25.61
C ASP A 139 -7.32 -27.32 -26.25
N ALA A 140 -6.11 -26.90 -25.87
CA ALA A 140 -4.86 -27.42 -26.42
C ALA A 140 -4.63 -28.92 -26.10
N GLU A 141 -5.24 -29.42 -25.03
CA GLU A 141 -5.18 -30.80 -24.56
C GLU A 141 -6.33 -31.66 -25.13
N GLY A 142 -7.18 -31.13 -26.01
CA GLY A 142 -8.30 -31.86 -26.60
C GLY A 142 -9.52 -32.00 -25.69
N ASN A 143 -9.63 -31.18 -24.65
CA ASN A 143 -10.78 -31.21 -23.74
C ASN A 143 -11.88 -30.25 -24.24
N LEU A 144 -13.12 -30.66 -24.10
CA LEU A 144 -14.28 -29.78 -24.18
C LEU A 144 -14.60 -29.17 -22.80
N ARG A 145 -15.05 -27.93 -22.76
CA ARG A 145 -15.52 -27.28 -21.54
C ARG A 145 -17.01 -27.60 -21.34
N ILE A 146 -17.37 -27.96 -20.11
CA ILE A 146 -18.74 -28.27 -19.75
C ILE A 146 -19.51 -26.99 -19.53
N SER A 147 -20.67 -26.83 -20.15
CA SER A 147 -21.55 -25.70 -19.92
C SER A 147 -22.38 -25.92 -18.65
N TYR A 148 -22.31 -24.92 -17.77
CA TYR A 148 -23.09 -24.85 -16.53
C TYR A 148 -24.15 -23.75 -16.60
N ASN A 149 -24.57 -23.36 -17.79
CA ASN A 149 -25.58 -22.31 -18.00
C ASN A 149 -27.02 -22.75 -17.63
N ARG A 150 -27.29 -24.06 -17.63
CA ARG A 150 -28.57 -24.62 -17.22
C ARG A 150 -28.53 -25.05 -15.75
N ALA A 151 -29.57 -24.70 -14.99
CA ALA A 151 -29.73 -25.15 -13.61
C ALA A 151 -29.98 -26.67 -13.56
N PRO A 152 -29.59 -27.38 -12.48
CA PRO A 152 -29.83 -28.82 -12.34
C PRO A 152 -31.29 -29.20 -12.52
N GLU A 153 -32.19 -28.39 -12.03
CA GLU A 153 -33.66 -28.60 -12.05
C GLU A 153 -34.25 -28.54 -13.47
N SER A 154 -33.49 -28.09 -14.45
CA SER A 154 -33.93 -28.03 -15.86
C SER A 154 -33.93 -29.39 -16.55
N TYR A 155 -33.30 -30.39 -15.96
CA TYR A 155 -33.29 -31.77 -16.49
C TYR A 155 -34.42 -32.57 -15.87
N LEU A 156 -35.23 -33.21 -16.72
CA LEU A 156 -36.30 -34.08 -16.26
C LEU A 156 -35.70 -35.40 -15.73
N VAL A 157 -35.94 -35.70 -14.47
CA VAL A 157 -35.49 -36.96 -13.83
C VAL A 157 -36.68 -37.86 -13.56
N VAL A 158 -36.64 -39.04 -14.11
CA VAL A 158 -37.71 -40.04 -13.96
C VAL A 158 -37.13 -41.31 -13.32
N SER A 159 -37.80 -41.85 -12.32
CA SER A 159 -37.38 -43.09 -11.69
C SER A 159 -37.46 -44.28 -12.68
N ALA A 160 -36.38 -45.06 -12.81
CA ALA A 160 -36.37 -46.27 -13.62
C ALA A 160 -37.47 -47.26 -13.19
N ALA A 161 -37.81 -47.33 -11.90
CA ALA A 161 -38.91 -48.13 -11.39
C ALA A 161 -40.27 -47.66 -11.95
N ASP A 162 -40.50 -46.36 -12.09
CA ASP A 162 -41.76 -45.84 -12.64
C ASP A 162 -41.87 -46.11 -14.14
N VAL A 163 -40.74 -46.10 -14.86
CA VAL A 163 -40.71 -46.51 -16.27
C VAL A 163 -41.05 -48.01 -16.41
N LEU A 164 -40.39 -48.88 -15.63
CA LEU A 164 -40.59 -50.30 -15.68
C LEU A 164 -41.99 -50.75 -15.25
N LEU A 165 -42.61 -50.03 -14.32
CA LEU A 165 -43.97 -50.27 -13.84
C LEU A 165 -45.05 -49.60 -14.69
N GLY A 166 -44.68 -48.94 -15.78
CA GLY A 166 -45.60 -48.22 -16.67
C GLY A 166 -46.29 -47.01 -16.04
N ARG A 167 -45.70 -46.46 -14.96
CA ARG A 167 -46.23 -45.28 -14.27
C ARG A 167 -45.73 -43.97 -14.88
N ALA A 168 -44.60 -44.00 -15.56
CA ALA A 168 -44.12 -42.88 -16.34
C ALA A 168 -44.88 -42.77 -17.66
N GLY A 169 -45.39 -41.60 -17.99
CA GLY A 169 -46.10 -41.36 -19.26
C GLY A 169 -45.15 -41.62 -20.45
N THR A 170 -45.62 -42.37 -21.43
CA THR A 170 -44.84 -42.64 -22.66
C THR A 170 -44.47 -41.34 -23.40
N GLU A 171 -45.31 -40.31 -23.30
CA GLU A 171 -45.09 -38.98 -23.89
C GLU A 171 -43.81 -38.29 -23.41
N LEU A 172 -43.35 -38.61 -22.17
CA LEU A 172 -42.11 -38.06 -21.61
C LEU A 172 -40.85 -38.68 -22.22
N LEU A 173 -40.96 -39.88 -22.77
CA LEU A 173 -39.82 -40.63 -23.31
C LEU A 173 -39.81 -40.68 -24.83
N GLU A 174 -40.93 -40.36 -25.46
CA GLU A 174 -41.06 -40.36 -26.91
C GLU A 174 -40.26 -39.21 -27.52
N SER A 175 -39.38 -39.51 -28.47
CA SER A 175 -38.48 -38.55 -29.14
C SER A 175 -37.49 -37.82 -28.19
N ALA A 176 -37.29 -38.35 -26.97
CA ALA A 176 -36.38 -37.77 -25.99
C ALA A 176 -35.00 -38.46 -26.01
N TRP A 177 -33.98 -37.70 -25.70
CA TRP A 177 -32.67 -38.22 -25.34
C TRP A 177 -32.74 -38.74 -23.90
N VAL A 178 -32.59 -40.06 -23.72
CA VAL A 178 -32.69 -40.69 -22.39
C VAL A 178 -31.31 -41.18 -21.96
N LEU A 179 -30.83 -40.62 -20.84
CA LEU A 179 -29.63 -41.11 -20.17
C LEU A 179 -30.02 -41.92 -18.92
N VAL A 180 -29.53 -43.15 -18.83
CA VAL A 180 -29.77 -44.01 -17.69
C VAL A 180 -28.51 -44.07 -16.83
N GLY A 181 -28.64 -43.78 -15.55
CA GLY A 181 -27.52 -43.80 -14.61
C GLY A 181 -27.97 -43.99 -13.16
N ALA A 182 -27.07 -44.46 -12.32
CA ALA A 182 -27.30 -44.58 -10.90
C ALA A 182 -27.20 -43.19 -10.22
N THR A 183 -28.26 -42.80 -9.49
CA THR A 183 -28.31 -41.53 -8.75
C THR A 183 -28.46 -41.73 -7.25
N ALA A 184 -28.68 -42.98 -6.79
CA ALA A 184 -28.83 -43.29 -5.39
C ALA A 184 -27.50 -43.17 -4.65
N PHE A 185 -27.58 -42.66 -3.43
CA PHE A 185 -26.40 -42.49 -2.57
C PHE A 185 -25.68 -43.82 -2.34
N GLY A 186 -24.37 -43.86 -2.58
CA GLY A 186 -23.53 -45.05 -2.43
C GLY A 186 -23.59 -46.07 -3.58
N LEU A 187 -24.44 -45.87 -4.59
CA LEU A 187 -24.53 -46.73 -5.77
C LEU A 187 -24.08 -46.06 -7.07
N GLY A 188 -23.99 -44.72 -7.07
CA GLY A 188 -23.65 -43.92 -8.24
C GLY A 188 -22.25 -43.34 -8.17
N ASP A 189 -21.71 -43.06 -9.34
CA ASP A 189 -20.55 -42.21 -9.52
C ASP A 189 -20.93 -40.75 -9.18
N VAL A 190 -20.23 -40.15 -8.22
CA VAL A 190 -20.52 -38.81 -7.72
C VAL A 190 -19.32 -37.93 -8.03
N VAL A 191 -19.57 -36.81 -8.68
CA VAL A 191 -18.52 -35.87 -9.12
C VAL A 191 -18.77 -34.47 -8.55
N PRO A 192 -17.73 -33.77 -8.12
CA PRO A 192 -17.85 -32.38 -7.69
C PRO A 192 -18.02 -31.46 -8.90
N THR A 193 -19.03 -30.59 -8.84
CA THR A 193 -19.34 -29.62 -9.88
C THR A 193 -19.41 -28.20 -9.27
N PRO A 194 -19.41 -27.13 -10.06
CA PRO A 194 -19.61 -25.78 -9.55
C PRO A 194 -20.95 -25.55 -8.82
N TYR A 195 -21.97 -26.39 -9.06
CA TYR A 195 -23.27 -26.31 -8.38
C TYR A 195 -23.31 -27.09 -7.07
N SER A 196 -22.63 -28.25 -7.02
CA SER A 196 -22.68 -29.14 -5.88
C SER A 196 -21.40 -29.96 -5.76
N GLY A 197 -20.96 -30.19 -4.52
CA GLY A 197 -19.83 -31.08 -4.25
C GLY A 197 -20.10 -32.55 -4.55
N ALA A 198 -21.36 -32.93 -4.82
CA ALA A 198 -21.78 -34.32 -5.04
C ALA A 198 -22.90 -34.39 -6.09
N THR A 199 -22.53 -34.30 -7.35
CA THR A 199 -23.46 -34.43 -8.49
C THR A 199 -23.36 -35.82 -9.12
N PRO A 200 -24.47 -36.48 -9.43
CA PRO A 200 -24.41 -37.79 -10.15
C PRO A 200 -23.70 -37.64 -11.50
N GLY A 201 -22.81 -38.57 -11.83
CA GLY A 201 -22.04 -38.52 -13.09
C GLY A 201 -22.94 -38.54 -14.35
N VAL A 202 -24.13 -39.15 -14.29
CA VAL A 202 -25.10 -39.09 -15.38
C VAL A 202 -25.59 -37.68 -15.68
N GLU A 203 -25.73 -36.81 -14.67
CA GLU A 203 -26.10 -35.42 -14.87
C GLU A 203 -24.99 -34.66 -15.61
N LEU A 204 -23.73 -34.95 -15.31
CA LEU A 204 -22.60 -34.37 -16.03
C LEU A 204 -22.67 -34.73 -17.53
N GLN A 205 -22.95 -35.99 -17.86
CA GLN A 205 -23.12 -36.43 -19.25
C GLN A 205 -24.32 -35.77 -19.91
N ALA A 206 -25.42 -35.56 -19.18
CA ALA A 206 -26.59 -34.84 -19.68
C ALA A 206 -26.25 -33.38 -20.03
N ARG A 207 -25.44 -32.71 -19.22
CA ARG A 207 -24.96 -31.34 -19.48
C ARG A 207 -24.09 -31.26 -20.75
N ILE A 208 -23.18 -32.22 -20.90
CA ILE A 208 -22.31 -32.28 -22.09
C ILE A 208 -23.16 -32.55 -23.35
N LEU A 209 -24.05 -33.51 -23.30
CA LEU A 209 -24.94 -33.82 -24.44
C LEU A 209 -25.82 -32.62 -24.79
N GLY A 210 -26.40 -31.95 -23.78
CA GLY A 210 -27.22 -30.76 -23.97
C GLY A 210 -26.44 -29.63 -24.62
N SER A 211 -25.19 -29.36 -24.20
CA SER A 211 -24.35 -28.33 -24.80
C SER A 211 -23.94 -28.66 -26.25
N LEU A 212 -23.74 -29.94 -26.58
CA LEU A 212 -23.48 -30.35 -27.96
C LEU A 212 -24.72 -30.20 -28.85
N LEU A 213 -25.90 -30.54 -28.36
CA LEU A 213 -27.16 -30.39 -29.08
C LEU A 213 -27.56 -28.94 -29.30
N ASP A 214 -27.33 -28.08 -28.31
CA ASP A 214 -27.58 -26.63 -28.39
C ASP A 214 -26.49 -25.90 -29.18
N VAL A 215 -25.39 -26.55 -29.57
CA VAL A 215 -24.20 -25.97 -30.19
C VAL A 215 -23.61 -24.83 -29.31
N ALA A 216 -23.79 -24.95 -28.00
CA ALA A 216 -23.39 -23.95 -26.99
C ALA A 216 -22.29 -24.50 -26.07
N VAL A 217 -21.14 -24.81 -26.63
CA VAL A 217 -19.96 -25.33 -25.91
C VAL A 217 -19.01 -24.17 -25.61
N PRO A 218 -18.86 -23.78 -24.35
CA PRO A 218 -17.96 -22.70 -24.01
C PRO A 218 -16.50 -23.04 -24.30
N TYR A 219 -15.71 -22.05 -24.76
CA TYR A 219 -14.29 -22.24 -25.02
C TYR A 219 -13.44 -21.05 -24.61
N THR A 220 -12.16 -21.31 -24.39
CA THR A 220 -11.16 -20.28 -24.13
C THR A 220 -10.49 -19.91 -25.46
N PRO A 221 -10.53 -18.64 -25.89
CA PRO A 221 -9.84 -18.20 -27.11
C PRO A 221 -8.32 -18.42 -27.02
N ASN A 222 -7.70 -18.69 -28.15
CA ASN A 222 -6.26 -18.96 -28.21
C ASN A 222 -5.40 -17.78 -27.71
N ASN A 223 -5.88 -16.56 -27.89
CA ASN A 223 -5.21 -15.34 -27.40
C ASN A 223 -5.79 -14.81 -26.08
N ALA A 224 -6.50 -15.62 -25.29
CA ALA A 224 -7.12 -15.18 -24.03
C ALA A 224 -6.11 -14.51 -23.06
N ALA A 225 -4.87 -15.02 -23.01
CA ALA A 225 -3.80 -14.42 -22.19
C ALA A 225 -3.45 -12.99 -22.61
N TRP A 226 -3.38 -12.72 -23.92
CA TRP A 226 -3.13 -11.38 -24.45
C TRP A 226 -4.31 -10.43 -24.21
N ILE A 227 -5.54 -10.93 -24.31
CA ILE A 227 -6.75 -10.16 -23.98
C ILE A 227 -6.72 -9.77 -22.50
N GLN A 228 -6.44 -10.71 -21.61
CA GLN A 228 -6.34 -10.46 -20.17
C GLN A 228 -5.21 -9.46 -19.85
N ALA A 229 -4.05 -9.60 -20.48
CA ALA A 229 -2.94 -8.65 -20.32
C ALA A 229 -3.33 -7.23 -20.79
N SER A 230 -4.07 -7.13 -21.90
CA SER A 230 -4.57 -5.84 -22.39
C SER A 230 -5.57 -5.19 -21.45
N ILE A 231 -6.49 -5.97 -20.88
CA ILE A 231 -7.44 -5.49 -19.85
C ILE A 231 -6.68 -5.02 -18.59
N ALA A 232 -5.69 -5.79 -18.12
CA ALA A 232 -4.87 -5.39 -17.00
C ALA A 232 -4.09 -4.10 -17.27
N LEU A 233 -3.56 -3.93 -18.48
CA LEU A 233 -2.89 -2.69 -18.92
C LEU A 233 -3.84 -1.50 -18.92
N LEU A 234 -5.07 -1.67 -19.42
CA LEU A 234 -6.10 -0.63 -19.38
C LEU A 234 -6.45 -0.25 -17.94
N PHE A 235 -6.57 -1.22 -17.03
CA PHE A 235 -6.79 -0.95 -15.61
C PHE A 235 -5.61 -0.20 -15.00
N ALA A 236 -4.38 -0.59 -15.31
CA ALA A 236 -3.18 0.12 -14.88
C ALA A 236 -3.18 1.58 -15.37
N ALA A 237 -3.47 1.81 -16.65
CA ALA A 237 -3.54 3.15 -17.23
C ALA A 237 -4.64 4.01 -16.56
N ALA A 238 -5.81 3.43 -16.31
CA ALA A 238 -6.91 4.10 -15.61
C ALA A 238 -6.54 4.48 -14.17
N LEU A 239 -5.94 3.55 -13.43
CA LEU A 239 -5.49 3.79 -12.06
C LEU A 239 -4.39 4.86 -11.97
N LEU A 240 -3.41 4.82 -12.88
CA LEU A 240 -2.37 5.84 -12.96
C LEU A 240 -2.94 7.20 -13.35
N PHE A 241 -3.90 7.25 -14.27
CA PHE A 241 -4.59 8.48 -14.64
C PHE A 241 -5.33 9.08 -13.43
N VAL A 242 -6.08 8.26 -12.69
CA VAL A 242 -6.77 8.70 -11.46
C VAL A 242 -5.76 9.22 -10.44
N SER A 243 -4.69 8.47 -10.17
CA SER A 243 -3.65 8.87 -9.22
C SER A 243 -2.92 10.16 -9.63
N SER A 244 -2.70 10.39 -10.93
CA SER A 244 -1.96 11.57 -11.44
C SER A 244 -2.80 12.85 -11.52
N ARG A 245 -4.11 12.73 -11.69
CA ARG A 245 -5.01 13.88 -11.92
C ARG A 245 -5.78 14.33 -10.67
N MET A 246 -5.90 13.47 -9.66
CA MET A 246 -6.73 13.75 -8.50
C MET A 246 -5.90 14.21 -7.32
N ASN A 247 -6.43 15.20 -6.58
CA ASN A 247 -5.83 15.66 -5.33
C ASN A 247 -5.92 14.56 -4.26
N GLY A 248 -4.93 14.48 -3.35
CA GLY A 248 -4.78 13.38 -2.39
C GLY A 248 -6.01 13.01 -1.55
N ARG A 249 -6.98 13.93 -1.35
CA ARG A 249 -8.25 13.60 -0.67
C ARG A 249 -9.18 12.75 -1.53
N LEU A 250 -9.25 13.02 -2.82
CA LEU A 250 -10.09 12.26 -3.75
C LEU A 250 -9.45 10.93 -4.13
N SER A 251 -8.12 10.87 -4.29
CA SER A 251 -7.40 9.63 -4.54
C SER A 251 -7.52 8.64 -3.39
N ALA A 252 -7.55 9.12 -2.14
CA ALA A 252 -7.76 8.29 -0.94
C ALA A 252 -9.11 7.56 -0.92
N LEU A 253 -10.14 8.09 -1.58
CA LEU A 253 -11.46 7.44 -1.70
C LEU A 253 -11.58 6.62 -2.99
N MET A 254 -11.06 7.14 -4.10
CA MET A 254 -11.22 6.54 -5.43
C MET A 254 -10.38 5.27 -5.62
N LEU A 255 -9.17 5.18 -5.05
CA LEU A 255 -8.33 3.99 -5.19
C LEU A 255 -8.94 2.75 -4.49
N PRO A 256 -9.41 2.82 -3.23
CA PRO A 256 -10.15 1.71 -2.62
C PRO A 256 -11.45 1.38 -3.37
N GLY A 257 -12.15 2.41 -3.87
CA GLY A 257 -13.34 2.22 -4.70
C GLY A 257 -13.03 1.46 -5.99
N ALA A 258 -11.93 1.78 -6.66
CA ALA A 258 -11.48 1.08 -7.87
C ALA A 258 -11.15 -0.41 -7.59
N ALA A 259 -10.62 -0.73 -6.42
CA ALA A 259 -10.35 -2.11 -6.00
C ALA A 259 -11.61 -2.98 -5.92
N ILE A 260 -12.80 -2.38 -5.80
CA ILE A 260 -14.09 -3.07 -5.81
C ILE A 260 -14.73 -2.99 -7.21
N VAL A 261 -14.76 -1.80 -7.80
CA VAL A 261 -15.45 -1.56 -9.07
C VAL A 261 -14.81 -2.30 -10.24
N LEU A 262 -13.48 -2.28 -10.36
CA LEU A 262 -12.81 -2.93 -11.50
C LEU A 262 -13.02 -4.45 -11.53
N PRO A 263 -12.88 -5.20 -10.42
CA PRO A 263 -13.23 -6.62 -10.38
C PRO A 263 -14.69 -6.92 -10.71
N THR A 264 -15.63 -6.12 -10.17
CA THR A 264 -17.06 -6.31 -10.44
C THR A 264 -17.40 -6.05 -11.90
N VAL A 265 -16.83 -5.01 -12.50
CA VAL A 265 -16.97 -4.73 -13.95
C VAL A 265 -16.35 -5.86 -14.76
N SER A 266 -15.16 -6.34 -14.41
CA SER A 266 -14.50 -7.46 -15.09
C SER A 266 -15.37 -8.74 -15.05
N LEU A 267 -15.95 -9.05 -13.89
CA LEU A 267 -16.87 -10.17 -13.73
C LEU A 267 -18.15 -10.00 -14.56
N ALA A 268 -18.76 -8.82 -14.52
CA ALA A 268 -19.98 -8.53 -15.28
C ALA A 268 -19.76 -8.65 -16.80
N VAL A 269 -18.65 -8.10 -17.29
CA VAL A 269 -18.25 -8.20 -18.71
C VAL A 269 -18.00 -9.65 -19.08
N HIS A 270 -17.27 -10.40 -18.25
CA HIS A 270 -17.05 -11.83 -18.48
C HIS A 270 -18.36 -12.61 -18.55
N ALA A 271 -19.28 -12.38 -17.62
CA ALA A 271 -20.58 -13.05 -17.59
C ALA A 271 -21.41 -12.74 -18.86
N GLN A 272 -21.41 -11.49 -19.34
CA GLN A 272 -22.10 -11.11 -20.56
C GLN A 272 -21.49 -11.76 -21.81
N ILE A 273 -20.17 -11.80 -21.91
CA ILE A 273 -19.47 -12.42 -23.03
C ILE A 273 -19.70 -13.95 -23.03
N LEU A 274 -19.64 -14.56 -21.84
CA LEU A 274 -19.91 -16.00 -21.70
C LEU A 274 -21.35 -16.34 -22.09
N ALA A 275 -22.35 -15.56 -21.65
CA ALA A 275 -23.75 -15.79 -21.95
C ALA A 275 -24.11 -15.53 -23.42
N GLY A 276 -23.44 -14.60 -24.08
CA GLY A 276 -23.78 -14.19 -25.46
C GLY A 276 -22.93 -14.83 -26.55
N ALA A 277 -21.73 -15.27 -26.25
CA ALA A 277 -20.76 -15.77 -27.24
C ALA A 277 -20.06 -17.08 -26.83
N ASP A 278 -20.42 -17.69 -25.72
CA ASP A 278 -19.79 -18.91 -25.17
C ASP A 278 -18.26 -18.78 -24.99
N LEU A 279 -17.76 -17.55 -24.78
CA LEU A 279 -16.33 -17.29 -24.63
C LEU A 279 -15.93 -17.21 -23.15
N TRP A 280 -15.01 -18.07 -22.75
CA TRP A 280 -14.41 -18.06 -21.43
C TRP A 280 -13.11 -17.26 -21.42
N LEU A 281 -13.16 -15.96 -21.12
CA LEU A 281 -11.98 -15.11 -21.08
C LEU A 281 -11.20 -15.17 -19.76
N GLY A 282 -11.84 -15.59 -18.66
CA GLY A 282 -11.25 -15.58 -17.32
C GLY A 282 -11.11 -14.15 -16.78
N TRP A 283 -11.97 -13.78 -15.86
CA TRP A 283 -11.98 -12.43 -15.26
C TRP A 283 -10.98 -12.27 -14.10
N MET A 284 -10.59 -13.36 -13.46
CA MET A 284 -9.85 -13.36 -12.20
C MET A 284 -8.44 -12.74 -12.28
N PRO A 285 -7.59 -13.01 -13.29
CA PRO A 285 -6.26 -12.42 -13.36
C PRO A 285 -6.30 -10.89 -13.43
N ALA A 286 -7.19 -10.32 -14.25
CA ALA A 286 -7.36 -8.87 -14.35
C ALA A 286 -7.92 -8.27 -13.05
N ALA A 287 -8.85 -8.97 -12.38
CA ALA A 287 -9.41 -8.56 -11.10
C ALA A 287 -8.38 -8.54 -9.99
N VAL A 288 -7.60 -9.60 -9.84
CA VAL A 288 -6.51 -9.68 -8.84
C VAL A 288 -5.48 -8.58 -9.09
N PHE A 289 -5.09 -8.37 -10.34
CA PHE A 289 -4.19 -7.29 -10.71
C PHE A 289 -4.76 -5.92 -10.30
N ALA A 290 -6.05 -5.65 -10.58
CA ALA A 290 -6.70 -4.39 -10.23
C ALA A 290 -6.69 -4.14 -8.72
N VAL A 291 -6.98 -5.16 -7.90
CA VAL A 291 -6.95 -5.07 -6.43
C VAL A 291 -5.55 -4.77 -5.92
N LEU A 292 -4.55 -5.54 -6.37
CA LEU A 292 -3.16 -5.37 -5.95
C LEU A 292 -2.59 -4.01 -6.38
N ALA A 293 -2.84 -3.60 -7.63
CA ALA A 293 -2.38 -2.32 -8.15
C ALA A 293 -3.05 -1.13 -7.42
N SER A 294 -4.36 -1.20 -7.17
CA SER A 294 -5.09 -0.19 -6.41
C SER A 294 -4.57 -0.08 -4.98
N GLY A 295 -4.33 -1.21 -4.32
CA GLY A 295 -3.77 -1.26 -2.96
C GLY A 295 -2.37 -0.68 -2.90
N LEU A 296 -1.49 -1.04 -3.83
CA LEU A 296 -0.14 -0.51 -3.91
C LEU A 296 -0.14 1.01 -4.14
N LEU A 297 -0.93 1.49 -5.11
CA LEU A 297 -1.04 2.93 -5.37
C LEU A 297 -1.61 3.70 -4.17
N PHE A 298 -2.58 3.13 -3.46
CA PHE A 298 -3.11 3.72 -2.23
C PHE A 298 -2.03 3.87 -1.16
N VAL A 299 -1.24 2.82 -0.90
CA VAL A 299 -0.13 2.87 0.07
C VAL A 299 0.92 3.90 -0.33
N LEU A 300 1.31 3.94 -1.61
CA LEU A 300 2.28 4.92 -2.12
C LEU A 300 1.77 6.35 -1.99
N GLU A 301 0.49 6.60 -2.26
CA GLU A 301 -0.12 7.92 -2.13
C GLU A 301 -0.20 8.37 -0.66
N GLN A 302 -0.53 7.45 0.24
CA GLN A 302 -0.48 7.72 1.69
C GLN A 302 0.93 8.04 2.17
N ALA A 303 1.94 7.31 1.70
CA ALA A 303 3.33 7.56 2.04
C ALA A 303 3.80 8.95 1.52
N ARG A 304 3.44 9.31 0.29
CA ARG A 304 3.73 10.63 -0.29
C ARG A 304 3.07 11.76 0.50
N THR A 305 1.80 11.60 0.87
CA THR A 305 1.06 12.61 1.63
C THR A 305 1.66 12.80 3.03
N ARG A 306 2.06 11.72 3.70
CA ARG A 306 2.77 11.80 4.99
C ARG A 306 4.11 12.52 4.83
N SER A 307 4.94 12.12 3.88
CA SER A 307 6.24 12.74 3.63
C SER A 307 6.13 14.23 3.28
N GLN A 308 5.11 14.65 2.55
CA GLN A 308 4.85 16.07 2.26
C GLN A 308 4.48 16.85 3.54
N ARG A 309 3.63 16.28 4.39
CA ARG A 309 3.26 16.88 5.68
C ARG A 309 4.48 17.02 6.60
N ASP A 310 5.28 15.96 6.71
CA ASP A 310 6.50 15.97 7.54
C ASP A 310 7.51 17.02 7.04
N ARG A 311 7.65 17.16 5.72
CA ARG A 311 8.50 18.20 5.14
C ARG A 311 8.01 19.61 5.45
N VAL A 312 6.70 19.87 5.35
CA VAL A 312 6.11 21.16 5.69
C VAL A 312 6.28 21.45 7.18
N PHE A 313 6.02 20.45 8.03
CA PHE A 313 6.21 20.57 9.48
C PHE A 313 7.67 20.86 9.83
N ASN A 314 8.63 20.13 9.31
CA ASN A 314 10.06 20.33 9.57
C ASN A 314 10.54 21.70 9.09
N ASN A 315 10.04 22.18 7.95
CA ASN A 315 10.33 23.52 7.48
C ASN A 315 9.74 24.59 8.42
N LEU A 316 8.50 24.42 8.90
CA LEU A 316 7.90 25.35 9.86
C LEU A 316 8.63 25.33 11.21
N ALA A 317 9.03 24.16 11.69
CA ALA A 317 9.78 23.99 12.93
C ALA A 317 11.18 24.65 12.89
N SER A 318 11.73 24.90 11.70
CA SER A 318 12.99 25.64 11.54
C SER A 318 12.85 27.15 11.73
N TYR A 319 11.63 27.69 11.61
CA TYR A 319 11.35 29.11 11.72
C TYR A 319 10.52 29.50 12.96
N LEU A 320 9.85 28.51 13.57
CA LEU A 320 8.94 28.72 14.71
C LEU A 320 9.29 27.75 15.83
N PRO A 321 9.03 28.12 17.10
CA PRO A 321 9.12 27.17 18.19
C PRO A 321 8.29 25.90 17.90
N SER A 322 8.81 24.73 18.26
CA SER A 322 8.20 23.42 17.89
C SER A 322 6.72 23.29 18.29
N GLN A 323 6.33 23.82 19.44
CA GLN A 323 4.93 23.84 19.89
C GLN A 323 4.02 24.67 18.97
N VAL A 324 4.53 25.79 18.44
CA VAL A 324 3.79 26.67 17.53
C VAL A 324 3.68 26.03 16.14
N ALA A 325 4.76 25.39 15.68
CA ALA A 325 4.75 24.65 14.44
C ALA A 325 3.75 23.49 14.48
N GLU A 326 3.66 22.79 15.62
CA GLU A 326 2.69 21.72 15.86
C GLU A 326 1.25 22.24 15.88
N GLU A 327 1.00 23.34 16.61
CA GLU A 327 -0.33 23.96 16.65
C GLU A 327 -0.79 24.42 15.25
N ILE A 328 0.09 25.05 14.47
CA ILE A 328 -0.21 25.49 13.10
C ILE A 328 -0.43 24.29 12.16
N ALA A 329 0.33 23.21 12.33
CA ALA A 329 0.21 22.03 11.46
C ALA A 329 -1.09 21.24 11.69
N TYR A 330 -1.62 21.24 12.91
CA TYR A 330 -2.75 20.41 13.30
C TYR A 330 -4.04 21.17 13.63
N SER A 331 -3.98 22.49 13.85
CA SER A 331 -5.19 23.30 14.12
C SER A 331 -5.74 23.99 12.87
N LEU A 332 -7.06 24.14 12.83
CA LEU A 332 -7.69 24.95 11.79
C LEU A 332 -7.45 26.43 12.05
N PRO A 333 -7.22 27.26 11.01
CA PRO A 333 -7.07 28.70 11.18
C PRO A 333 -8.32 29.28 11.88
N SER A 334 -8.20 29.67 13.15
CA SER A 334 -9.28 30.33 13.89
C SER A 334 -9.08 31.84 13.83
N SER A 335 -10.17 32.61 13.86
CA SER A 335 -10.10 34.07 13.94
C SER A 335 -9.91 34.59 15.38
N THR A 336 -9.93 33.70 16.37
CA THR A 336 -9.78 34.04 17.79
C THR A 336 -8.30 34.19 18.18
N ILE A 337 -8.04 35.13 19.09
CA ILE A 337 -6.73 35.26 19.72
C ILE A 337 -6.53 34.08 20.64
N VAL A 338 -5.50 33.28 20.38
CA VAL A 338 -5.07 32.18 21.24
C VAL A 338 -3.87 32.68 22.03
N ALA A 339 -4.11 33.19 23.23
CA ALA A 339 -3.06 33.66 24.13
C ALA A 339 -3.38 33.19 25.57
N GLU A 340 -2.36 32.73 26.28
CA GLU A 340 -2.47 32.19 27.62
C GLU A 340 -1.54 32.98 28.56
N ARG A 341 -2.04 33.29 29.74
CA ARG A 341 -1.25 33.91 30.80
C ARG A 341 -0.61 32.83 31.64
N ARG A 342 0.73 32.84 31.67
CA ARG A 342 1.56 31.94 32.46
C ARG A 342 2.65 32.69 33.19
N ASP A 343 3.21 32.07 34.19
CA ASP A 343 4.42 32.58 34.87
C ASP A 343 5.65 31.98 34.21
N PHE A 344 6.63 32.86 33.94
CA PHE A 344 7.87 32.49 33.28
C PHE A 344 9.07 33.10 34.03
N THR A 345 10.21 32.43 33.96
CA THR A 345 11.50 33.05 34.11
C THR A 345 11.98 33.45 32.70
N LEU A 346 12.26 34.71 32.51
CA LEU A 346 12.66 35.29 31.23
C LEU A 346 14.13 35.69 31.30
N LEU A 347 14.84 35.39 30.20
CA LEU A 347 16.22 35.79 29.99
C LEU A 347 16.28 36.60 28.69
N SER A 348 16.66 37.86 28.77
CA SER A 348 17.02 38.70 27.62
C SER A 348 18.52 38.81 27.54
N ALA A 349 19.09 38.51 26.39
CA ALA A 349 20.53 38.65 26.15
C ALA A 349 20.79 39.45 24.88
N ASP A 350 21.78 40.32 24.90
CA ASP A 350 22.14 41.24 23.82
C ASP A 350 23.66 41.33 23.66
N LEU A 351 24.12 41.32 22.40
CA LEU A 351 25.54 41.45 22.07
C LEU A 351 25.97 42.94 22.11
N ARG A 352 26.73 43.27 23.09
CA ARG A 352 27.32 44.62 23.17
C ARG A 352 28.42 44.79 22.13
N ASN A 353 28.58 46.03 21.66
CA ASN A 353 29.55 46.43 20.66
C ASN A 353 29.33 45.82 19.27
N PHE A 354 28.22 45.04 19.06
CA PHE A 354 27.95 44.39 17.79
C PHE A 354 27.68 45.40 16.67
N SER A 355 27.05 46.53 16.94
CA SER A 355 26.83 47.57 15.94
C SER A 355 28.16 48.13 15.40
N ALA A 356 29.12 48.48 16.26
CA ALA A 356 30.44 48.91 15.86
C ALA A 356 31.25 47.80 15.17
N PHE A 357 31.09 46.56 15.63
CA PHE A 357 31.70 45.38 15.04
C PHE A 357 31.18 45.14 13.61
N SER A 358 29.88 45.28 13.38
CA SER A 358 29.24 45.03 12.08
C SER A 358 29.49 46.17 11.08
N GLU A 359 29.68 47.42 11.55
CA GLU A 359 30.04 48.56 10.71
C GLU A 359 31.46 48.42 10.13
N ALA A 360 32.35 47.77 10.86
CA ALA A 360 33.74 47.55 10.44
C ALA A 360 33.94 46.31 9.55
N ARG A 361 32.90 45.56 9.22
CA ARG A 361 32.98 44.28 8.52
C ARG A 361 31.94 44.12 7.42
N SER A 362 32.11 43.06 6.60
CA SER A 362 31.10 42.71 5.61
C SER A 362 29.81 42.20 6.28
N PRO A 363 28.65 42.40 5.67
CA PRO A 363 27.38 41.82 6.17
C PRO A 363 27.44 40.31 6.36
N GLU A 364 28.18 39.61 5.50
CA GLU A 364 28.31 38.15 5.54
C GLU A 364 29.11 37.70 6.78
N GLU A 365 30.20 38.40 7.11
CA GLU A 365 31.00 38.13 8.31
C GLU A 365 30.21 38.43 9.59
N SER A 366 29.50 39.55 9.61
CA SER A 366 28.63 39.93 10.74
C SER A 366 27.51 38.90 10.94
N ALA A 367 26.88 38.43 9.86
CA ALA A 367 25.87 37.39 9.90
C ALA A 367 26.43 36.02 10.38
N ALA A 368 27.67 35.68 10.00
CA ALA A 368 28.32 34.46 10.45
C ALA A 368 28.58 34.44 11.97
N VAL A 369 29.07 35.57 12.51
CA VAL A 369 29.29 35.70 13.95
C VAL A 369 27.98 35.66 14.72
N LEU A 370 26.94 36.33 14.24
CA LEU A 370 25.62 36.33 14.85
C LEU A 370 24.99 34.92 14.83
N HIS A 371 25.12 34.21 13.70
CA HIS A 371 24.63 32.83 13.58
C HIS A 371 25.34 31.91 14.58
N PHE A 372 26.65 32.02 14.70
CA PHE A 372 27.42 31.23 15.65
C PHE A 372 27.04 31.55 17.11
N PHE A 373 26.86 32.81 17.44
CA PHE A 373 26.37 33.23 18.76
C PHE A 373 25.00 32.62 19.05
N PHE A 374 24.03 32.75 18.16
CA PHE A 374 22.69 32.20 18.36
C PHE A 374 22.68 30.69 18.49
N GLN A 375 23.48 29.99 17.70
CA GLN A 375 23.62 28.56 17.77
C GLN A 375 24.16 28.09 19.15
N LYS A 376 25.20 28.76 19.65
CA LYS A 376 25.79 28.48 20.94
C LYS A 376 24.82 28.82 22.08
N ALA A 377 24.23 30.02 22.04
CA ALA A 377 23.27 30.48 23.04
C ALA A 377 22.04 29.54 23.13
N ALA A 378 21.47 29.15 22.00
CA ALA A 378 20.34 28.23 21.97
C ALA A 378 20.70 26.88 22.60
N GLY A 379 21.85 26.28 22.22
CA GLY A 379 22.30 25.03 22.81
C GLY A 379 22.52 25.09 24.33
N ILE A 380 23.06 26.22 24.83
CA ILE A 380 23.24 26.43 26.28
C ILE A 380 21.88 26.57 27.00
N ILE A 381 20.96 27.35 26.43
CA ILE A 381 19.62 27.57 26.99
C ILE A 381 18.86 26.23 27.06
N GLU A 382 18.86 25.46 25.98
CA GLU A 382 18.20 24.17 25.91
C GLU A 382 18.81 23.14 26.87
N ALA A 383 20.14 23.09 26.99
CA ALA A 383 20.83 22.22 27.94
C ALA A 383 20.48 22.53 29.41
N HIS A 384 20.03 23.76 29.70
CA HIS A 384 19.57 24.17 31.03
C HIS A 384 18.04 24.21 31.14
N GLY A 385 17.32 23.49 30.28
CA GLY A 385 15.86 23.33 30.34
C GLY A 385 15.04 24.53 29.87
N GLY A 386 15.68 25.56 29.28
CA GLY A 386 15.04 26.71 28.69
C GLY A 386 14.73 26.50 27.20
N ARG A 387 14.04 27.46 26.62
CA ARG A 387 13.82 27.55 25.18
C ARG A 387 13.96 28.96 24.68
N VAL A 388 14.53 29.14 23.49
CA VAL A 388 14.56 30.46 22.83
C VAL A 388 13.18 30.73 22.28
N HIS A 389 12.65 31.92 22.60
CA HIS A 389 11.36 32.37 22.10
C HIS A 389 11.50 33.22 20.83
N GLU A 390 12.42 34.16 20.84
CA GLU A 390 12.59 35.10 19.73
C GLU A 390 14.06 35.50 19.58
N TYR A 391 14.49 35.72 18.34
CA TYR A 391 15.71 36.39 17.97
C TYR A 391 15.36 37.77 17.36
N LYS A 392 15.96 38.84 17.85
CA LYS A 392 15.67 40.20 17.37
C LYS A 392 16.96 40.99 17.22
N GLY A 393 17.40 41.19 15.95
CA GLY A 393 18.69 41.83 15.68
C GLY A 393 19.84 41.00 16.24
N ASP A 394 20.57 41.56 17.18
CA ASP A 394 21.69 41.00 17.93
C ASP A 394 21.27 40.47 19.33
N SER A 395 19.98 40.53 19.64
CA SER A 395 19.42 40.07 20.90
C SER A 395 18.60 38.77 20.77
N LEU A 396 18.48 38.08 21.88
CA LEU A 396 17.59 36.92 22.01
C LEU A 396 16.75 37.04 23.29
N LEU A 397 15.56 36.47 23.24
CA LEU A 397 14.67 36.29 24.38
C LEU A 397 14.41 34.81 24.60
N ALA A 398 14.75 34.30 25.79
CA ALA A 398 14.53 32.93 26.20
C ALA A 398 13.60 32.85 27.40
N LEU A 399 12.98 31.71 27.59
CA LEU A 399 12.04 31.48 28.67
C LEU A 399 12.13 30.07 29.26
N TRP A 400 11.77 29.97 30.55
CA TRP A 400 11.57 28.77 31.32
C TRP A 400 10.21 28.85 31.99
N ASP A 401 9.52 27.72 32.12
CA ASP A 401 8.28 27.63 32.91
C ASP A 401 8.60 27.77 34.39
N SER A 402 8.01 28.73 35.07
CA SER A 402 8.34 29.11 36.48
C SER A 402 7.67 28.22 37.54
N GLN A 403 7.15 27.09 37.21
CA GLN A 403 6.48 26.22 38.17
C GLN A 403 7.45 25.49 39.09
N ASP A 404 8.75 25.47 38.75
CA ASP A 404 9.78 24.81 39.53
C ASP A 404 10.74 25.84 40.16
N ALA A 405 11.01 25.71 41.47
CA ALA A 405 11.91 26.61 42.18
C ALA A 405 13.37 26.58 41.67
N SER A 406 13.77 25.51 40.98
CA SER A 406 15.09 25.37 40.38
C SER A 406 15.28 26.21 39.07
N VAL A 407 14.19 26.71 38.49
CA VAL A 407 14.20 27.37 37.19
C VAL A 407 15.00 28.65 37.14
N ALA A 408 14.90 29.46 38.18
CA ALA A 408 15.72 30.68 38.29
C ALA A 408 17.23 30.37 38.33
N LEU A 409 17.62 29.27 38.99
CA LEU A 409 19.00 28.80 39.03
C LEU A 409 19.46 28.27 37.65
N GLN A 410 18.59 27.53 36.98
CA GLN A 410 18.87 27.06 35.61
C GLN A 410 19.10 28.24 34.65
N ALA A 411 18.27 29.27 34.72
CA ALA A 411 18.42 30.48 33.91
C ALA A 411 19.72 31.24 34.24
N LEU A 412 20.09 31.36 35.53
CA LEU A 412 21.32 31.96 35.94
C LEU A 412 22.55 31.17 35.46
N ASN A 413 22.53 29.82 35.59
CA ASN A 413 23.62 28.98 35.12
C ASN A 413 23.78 29.08 33.58
N ALA A 414 22.67 29.14 32.85
CA ALA A 414 22.70 29.38 31.41
C ALA A 414 23.32 30.74 31.07
N ALA A 415 22.93 31.78 31.79
CA ALA A 415 23.48 33.12 31.60
C ALA A 415 25.00 33.21 31.88
N GLN A 416 25.47 32.59 32.96
CA GLN A 416 26.90 32.50 33.29
C GLN A 416 27.70 31.78 32.23
N LYS A 417 27.17 30.66 31.74
CA LYS A 417 27.81 29.88 30.69
C LYS A 417 27.82 30.61 29.35
N MET A 418 26.75 31.35 29.02
CA MET A 418 26.69 32.18 27.83
C MET A 418 27.71 33.35 27.91
N ALA A 419 27.83 33.99 29.08
CA ALA A 419 28.81 35.05 29.30
C ALA A 419 30.26 34.57 29.17
N ALA A 420 30.55 33.33 29.65
CA ALA A 420 31.88 32.74 29.50
C ALA A 420 32.20 32.37 28.02
N GLU A 421 31.21 31.92 27.26
CA GLU A 421 31.40 31.56 25.84
C GLU A 421 31.58 32.78 24.94
N ILE A 422 31.08 33.98 25.32
CA ILE A 422 31.22 35.17 24.49
C ILE A 422 32.69 35.59 24.33
N ASP A 423 33.52 35.37 25.33
CA ASP A 423 34.96 35.66 25.26
C ASP A 423 35.63 34.81 24.18
N HIS A 424 35.25 33.56 24.08
CA HIS A 424 35.72 32.65 23.02
C HIS A 424 35.24 33.10 21.63
N ILE A 425 33.98 33.53 21.52
CA ILE A 425 33.41 34.07 20.27
C ILE A 425 34.13 35.32 19.85
N SER A 426 34.38 36.22 20.78
CA SER A 426 35.09 37.50 20.52
C SER A 426 36.53 37.28 20.05
N LEU A 427 37.24 36.34 20.66
CA LEU A 427 38.59 35.94 20.23
C LEU A 427 38.59 35.31 18.83
N SER A 428 37.64 34.41 18.54
CA SER A 428 37.50 33.76 17.25
C SER A 428 37.13 34.73 16.13
N ALA A 429 36.39 35.80 16.45
CA ALA A 429 35.95 36.81 15.51
C ALA A 429 37.04 37.75 15.04
N ASN A 430 38.26 37.67 15.60
CA ASN A 430 39.45 38.42 15.23
C ASN A 430 39.15 39.94 15.14
N THR A 431 38.71 40.53 16.26
CA THR A 431 38.27 41.92 16.37
C THR A 431 39.36 42.89 15.88
N PRO A 432 39.05 43.82 14.96
CA PRO A 432 40.05 44.79 14.46
C PRO A 432 40.67 45.64 15.56
N TYR A 433 41.93 46.01 15.36
CA TYR A 433 42.64 46.87 16.31
C TYR A 433 41.88 48.18 16.53
N GLY A 434 41.58 48.51 17.80
CA GLY A 434 40.89 49.74 18.17
C GLY A 434 39.39 49.63 18.39
N LEU A 435 38.78 48.45 18.17
CA LEU A 435 37.40 48.19 18.57
C LEU A 435 37.35 47.44 19.92
N GLU A 436 36.36 47.77 20.72
CA GLU A 436 36.10 47.01 21.93
C GLU A 436 35.65 45.57 21.57
N PRO A 437 36.06 44.56 22.34
CA PRO A 437 35.64 43.17 22.12
C PRO A 437 34.12 43.03 22.30
N LEU A 438 33.56 42.04 21.64
CA LEU A 438 32.16 41.69 21.83
C LEU A 438 31.95 41.28 23.29
N ALA A 439 30.92 41.82 23.90
CA ALA A 439 30.50 41.47 25.27
C ALA A 439 29.01 41.10 25.28
N LEU A 440 28.57 40.49 26.38
CA LEU A 440 27.18 40.08 26.52
C LEU A 440 26.52 40.80 27.69
N GLY A 441 25.34 41.36 27.46
CA GLY A 441 24.48 41.88 28.52
C GLY A 441 23.27 40.99 28.71
N ILE A 442 23.05 40.45 29.92
CA ILE A 442 21.95 39.54 30.21
C ILE A 442 21.08 40.05 31.34
N GLY A 443 19.79 40.18 31.09
CA GLY A 443 18.76 40.49 32.09
C GLY A 443 17.85 39.32 32.37
N ILE A 444 17.65 39.00 33.64
CA ILE A 444 16.78 37.89 34.07
C ILE A 444 15.67 38.45 34.97
N GLU A 445 14.42 38.14 34.69
CA GLU A 445 13.29 38.44 35.56
C GLU A 445 12.26 37.34 35.54
N GLN A 446 11.44 37.24 36.59
CA GLN A 446 10.40 36.26 36.75
C GLN A 446 9.02 36.91 36.94
N GLY A 447 8.00 36.35 36.33
CA GLY A 447 6.62 36.79 36.53
C GLY A 447 5.67 36.38 35.41
N ALA A 448 4.45 36.87 35.54
CA ALA A 448 3.40 36.56 34.59
C ALA A 448 3.62 37.29 33.25
N ALA A 449 3.49 36.53 32.18
CA ALA A 449 3.44 37.05 30.81
C ALA A 449 2.33 36.35 30.01
N LEU A 450 1.84 37.03 28.98
CA LEU A 450 0.88 36.49 28.02
C LEU A 450 1.68 35.95 26.83
N ILE A 451 1.57 34.64 26.59
CA ILE A 451 2.18 33.99 25.43
C ILE A 451 1.11 33.57 24.46
N GLY A 452 1.30 33.83 23.17
CA GLY A 452 0.33 33.39 22.17
C GLY A 452 0.48 34.04 20.81
N SER A 453 -0.39 33.64 19.88
CA SER A 453 -0.41 34.12 18.51
C SER A 453 -1.35 35.31 18.37
N ILE A 454 -0.78 36.51 18.12
CA ILE A 454 -1.49 37.79 18.02
C ILE A 454 -1.35 38.35 16.61
N GLY A 455 -2.44 38.91 16.07
CA GLY A 455 -2.48 39.53 14.75
C GLY A 455 -3.62 39.01 13.87
N PRO A 456 -3.80 39.56 12.67
CA PRO A 456 -4.81 39.14 11.74
C PRO A 456 -4.57 37.71 11.26
N ALA A 457 -5.65 36.97 10.86
CA ALA A 457 -5.60 35.56 10.50
C ALA A 457 -4.55 35.21 9.42
N HIS A 458 -4.24 36.15 8.54
CA HIS A 458 -3.26 35.96 7.46
C HIS A 458 -1.81 36.36 7.83
N ARG A 459 -1.60 36.97 9.01
CA ARG A 459 -0.26 37.39 9.48
C ARG A 459 -0.24 37.47 11.01
N ARG A 460 -0.05 36.35 11.65
CA ARG A 460 0.09 36.25 13.11
C ARG A 460 1.56 36.20 13.49
N THR A 461 1.85 36.80 14.65
CA THR A 461 3.16 36.70 15.29
C THR A 461 2.95 35.98 16.62
N HIS A 462 3.73 34.96 16.89
CA HIS A 462 3.79 34.35 18.20
C HIS A 462 4.70 35.22 19.07
N THR A 463 4.14 35.74 20.13
CA THR A 463 4.83 36.77 20.93
C THR A 463 4.56 36.62 22.42
N LEU A 464 5.44 37.20 23.23
CA LEU A 464 5.32 37.37 24.66
C LEU A 464 4.98 38.82 24.98
N LEU A 465 3.95 39.03 25.78
CA LEU A 465 3.52 40.37 26.21
C LEU A 465 3.35 40.41 27.73
N GLY A 466 3.75 41.50 28.34
CA GLY A 466 3.55 41.73 29.76
C GLY A 466 4.67 42.55 30.41
N ASP A 467 4.39 43.07 31.59
CA ASP A 467 5.36 43.90 32.36
C ASP A 467 6.66 43.12 32.62
N THR A 468 6.59 41.84 32.90
CA THR A 468 7.77 40.98 33.13
C THR A 468 8.73 40.97 31.95
N VAL A 469 8.18 40.93 30.72
CA VAL A 469 8.99 40.99 29.49
C VAL A 469 9.71 42.35 29.38
N THR A 470 8.95 43.44 29.59
CA THR A 470 9.51 44.78 29.57
C THR A 470 10.58 44.95 30.65
N ILE A 471 10.35 44.46 31.85
CA ILE A 471 11.33 44.53 32.95
C ILE A 471 12.59 43.75 32.59
N ALA A 472 12.49 42.51 32.07
CA ALA A 472 13.67 41.73 31.68
C ALA A 472 14.52 42.42 30.61
N LEU A 473 13.88 43.05 29.61
CA LEU A 473 14.55 43.84 28.59
C LEU A 473 15.26 45.07 29.20
N ARG A 474 14.60 45.81 30.11
CA ARG A 474 15.20 46.98 30.77
C ARG A 474 16.33 46.59 31.72
N ILE A 475 16.23 45.47 32.41
CA ILE A 475 17.34 44.93 33.23
C ILE A 475 18.55 44.63 32.33
N GLN A 476 18.32 44.06 31.16
CA GLN A 476 19.39 43.79 30.20
C GLN A 476 20.08 45.09 29.75
N GLU A 477 19.34 46.17 29.44
CA GLU A 477 19.91 47.49 29.11
C GLU A 477 20.77 48.03 30.23
N MET A 478 20.34 47.93 31.51
CA MET A 478 21.08 48.38 32.70
C MET A 478 22.41 47.64 32.89
N THR A 479 22.61 46.51 32.28
CA THR A 479 23.89 45.76 32.34
C THR A 479 25.07 46.58 31.80
N ALA A 480 24.82 47.49 30.85
CA ALA A 480 25.85 48.42 30.33
C ALA A 480 26.16 49.52 31.33
N GLU A 481 25.13 50.12 31.93
CA GLU A 481 25.30 51.25 32.87
C GLU A 481 25.97 50.81 34.17
N LEU A 482 25.68 49.59 34.63
CA LEU A 482 26.24 49.06 35.87
C LEU A 482 27.53 48.25 35.67
N ALA A 483 28.01 48.16 34.42
CA ALA A 483 29.20 47.38 34.04
C ALA A 483 29.14 45.90 34.56
N GLN A 484 27.92 45.33 34.57
CA GLN A 484 27.70 43.96 34.96
C GLN A 484 27.24 43.13 33.74
N PRO A 485 27.82 41.96 33.45
CA PRO A 485 27.38 41.16 32.33
C PRO A 485 25.99 40.49 32.55
N ILE A 486 25.64 40.26 33.82
CA ILE A 486 24.38 39.60 34.20
C ILE A 486 23.72 40.37 35.32
N LEU A 487 22.46 40.75 35.12
CA LEU A 487 21.61 41.33 36.14
C LEU A 487 20.31 40.59 36.30
N LEU A 488 19.85 40.46 37.55
CA LEU A 488 18.59 39.84 37.89
C LEU A 488 17.66 40.86 38.56
N GLY A 489 16.38 40.80 38.22
CA GLY A 489 15.36 41.52 38.95
C GLY A 489 14.96 40.83 40.26
N GLU A 490 14.17 41.55 41.03
CA GLU A 490 13.85 41.17 42.42
C GLU A 490 13.11 39.85 42.54
N ARG A 491 12.20 39.52 41.60
CA ARG A 491 11.42 38.30 41.64
C ARG A 491 12.27 37.06 41.35
N ALA A 492 13.13 37.13 40.33
CA ALA A 492 14.07 36.09 40.02
C ALA A 492 15.10 35.88 41.12
N ALA A 493 15.61 36.97 41.69
CA ALA A 493 16.59 36.95 42.78
C ALA A 493 16.05 36.32 44.07
N ARG A 494 14.76 36.48 44.41
CA ARG A 494 14.11 35.86 45.56
C ARG A 494 14.06 34.34 45.53
N GLN A 495 14.20 33.74 44.37
CA GLN A 495 14.20 32.29 44.17
C GLN A 495 15.58 31.66 44.37
N LEU A 496 16.61 32.50 44.49
CA LEU A 496 18.00 32.10 44.57
C LEU A 496 18.53 32.33 45.99
N ASP A 497 19.56 31.58 46.37
CA ASP A 497 20.25 31.80 47.64
C ASP A 497 20.90 33.17 47.65
N ALA A 498 20.69 33.91 48.73
CA ALA A 498 21.22 35.27 48.89
C ALA A 498 22.77 35.32 48.86
N GLU A 499 23.42 34.21 49.11
CA GLU A 499 24.89 34.12 49.07
C GLU A 499 25.42 34.14 47.63
N LEU A 500 24.62 33.75 46.65
CA LEU A 500 24.98 33.76 45.21
C LEU A 500 24.90 35.14 44.59
N LEU A 501 24.22 36.07 45.24
CA LEU A 501 23.89 37.38 44.67
C LEU A 501 24.42 38.55 45.47
N GLN A 502 24.70 39.64 44.79
CA GLN A 502 25.06 40.95 45.37
C GLN A 502 24.05 41.98 44.87
N SER A 503 23.44 42.72 45.78
CA SER A 503 22.56 43.82 45.44
C SER A 503 23.36 44.95 44.78
N GLN A 504 22.86 45.44 43.65
CA GLN A 504 23.43 46.56 42.91
C GLN A 504 22.71 47.88 43.22
N GLY A 505 21.63 47.82 43.99
CA GLY A 505 20.83 49.01 44.34
C GLY A 505 19.45 49.01 43.70
N SER A 506 18.74 50.12 43.91
CA SER A 506 17.38 50.31 43.39
C SER A 506 17.38 51.36 42.26
N TYR A 507 16.82 51.00 41.10
CA TYR A 507 16.86 51.84 39.90
C TYR A 507 15.44 51.99 39.33
N LEU A 508 15.15 53.19 38.84
CA LEU A 508 13.94 53.46 38.07
C LEU A 508 14.22 53.10 36.61
N LEU A 509 13.72 51.96 36.19
CA LEU A 509 13.89 51.47 34.84
C LEU A 509 13.08 52.33 33.84
N GLN A 510 13.64 52.57 32.67
CA GLN A 510 13.03 53.45 31.66
C GLN A 510 11.61 52.98 31.27
N GLY A 511 10.64 53.88 31.39
CA GLY A 511 9.22 53.60 31.08
C GLY A 511 8.44 52.91 32.19
N LEU A 512 9.06 52.64 33.33
CA LEU A 512 8.39 52.10 34.52
C LEU A 512 8.24 53.19 35.59
N THR A 513 7.24 53.09 36.42
CA THR A 513 6.90 54.09 37.47
C THR A 513 7.38 53.67 38.87
N ILE A 514 7.79 52.43 39.03
CA ILE A 514 8.23 51.87 40.32
C ILE A 514 9.71 51.51 40.23
N PRO A 515 10.52 51.87 41.21
CA PRO A 515 11.92 51.45 41.29
C PRO A 515 12.03 49.91 41.48
N HIS A 516 13.01 49.31 40.79
CA HIS A 516 13.32 47.88 40.90
C HIS A 516 14.70 47.67 41.50
N VAL A 517 14.81 46.74 42.46
CA VAL A 517 16.09 46.34 43.02
C VAL A 517 16.76 45.34 42.09
N LEU A 518 18.00 45.61 41.68
CA LEU A 518 18.77 44.77 40.80
C LEU A 518 19.87 44.05 41.57
N PHE A 519 20.15 42.82 41.12
CA PHE A 519 21.15 41.96 41.68
C PHE A 519 22.11 41.47 40.60
N ALA A 520 23.38 41.30 40.94
CA ALA A 520 24.37 40.64 40.11
C ALA A 520 24.87 39.34 40.75
N PRO A 521 25.29 38.35 40.00
CA PRO A 521 25.96 37.17 40.57
C PRO A 521 27.25 37.58 41.22
N ARG A 522 27.59 37.01 42.40
CA ARG A 522 28.90 37.20 43.02
C ARG A 522 29.97 36.55 42.14
N PRO A 523 31.15 37.22 41.96
CA PRO A 523 32.27 36.59 41.29
C PRO A 523 32.69 35.34 42.06
N ASP A 524 32.81 34.21 41.35
CA ASP A 524 33.28 32.96 41.94
C ASP A 524 34.81 33.11 42.21
N GLU A 525 35.24 33.17 43.46
CA GLU A 525 36.67 33.23 43.85
C GLU A 525 37.50 32.06 43.34
N SER A 526 36.84 30.93 42.99
CA SER A 526 37.49 29.73 42.41
C SER A 526 37.98 29.93 40.98
N ASN A 527 37.44 30.87 40.22
CA ASN A 527 37.83 31.12 38.85
C ASN A 527 39.04 32.11 38.73
N LEU A 528 39.40 32.81 39.76
CA LEU A 528 40.59 33.68 39.79
C LEU A 528 41.90 32.87 39.84
N THR A 529 41.87 31.64 40.30
CA THR A 529 43.06 30.77 40.40
C THR A 529 43.34 29.99 39.11
N SER A 530 42.35 29.82 38.24
CA SER A 530 42.51 29.08 36.98
C SER A 530 43.04 29.91 35.80
N LEU A 531 43.02 31.23 35.91
CA LEU A 531 43.55 32.11 34.86
C LEU A 531 45.09 32.22 34.89
N THR A 532 45.76 31.74 35.95
CA THR A 532 47.24 31.73 36.02
C THR A 532 47.85 30.44 35.51
N ASP A 533 47.07 29.34 35.35
CA ASP A 533 47.60 28.02 34.94
C ASP A 533 47.38 27.65 33.45
N SER A 534 46.67 28.48 32.65
CA SER A 534 46.36 28.12 31.28
C SER A 534 47.24 28.77 30.19
N PHE A 535 48.42 29.30 30.56
CA PHE A 535 49.46 29.72 29.58
C PHE A 535 50.45 28.60 29.30
N GLY A 536 50.00 27.40 29.12
CA GLY A 536 50.83 26.28 28.69
C GLY A 536 50.03 25.26 27.97
N ASP A 537 50.42 25.04 26.72
CA ASP A 537 50.02 23.92 25.84
C ASP A 537 48.57 23.88 25.35
N GLN A 538 48.37 24.27 24.08
CA GLN A 538 47.95 23.32 23.06
C GLN A 538 47.83 23.93 21.66
N GLU A 539 48.79 23.65 20.84
CA GLU A 539 48.59 23.54 19.40
C GLU A 539 47.90 22.22 19.06
N GLN A 540 47.05 22.25 18.05
CA GLN A 540 46.48 21.19 17.24
C GLN A 540 45.03 20.78 17.53
N GLY A 541 44.16 21.11 16.55
CA GLY A 541 42.85 20.50 16.41
C GLY A 541 41.89 21.20 15.44
N ALA A 542 42.00 20.82 14.18
CA ALA A 542 40.95 20.79 13.15
C ALA A 542 39.98 21.97 13.00
N ASP A 543 40.27 22.73 11.97
CA ASP A 543 39.47 23.74 11.28
C ASP A 543 38.12 23.15 10.79
N THR A 544 37.03 23.46 11.48
CA THR A 544 35.65 23.29 10.98
C THR A 544 34.90 24.61 11.12
N GLN A 545 35.28 25.59 10.28
CA GLN A 545 34.45 26.78 10.12
C GLN A 545 33.20 26.47 9.29
N PRO A 546 31.99 26.81 9.75
CA PRO A 546 30.77 26.71 8.96
C PRO A 546 30.83 27.75 7.82
N ARG A 547 30.98 27.24 6.60
CA ARG A 547 30.89 28.09 5.40
C ARG A 547 29.43 28.39 5.08
N LEU A 548 29.05 29.62 5.16
CA LEU A 548 27.77 30.15 4.67
C LEU A 548 27.72 29.99 3.14
N ARG A 549 26.80 29.18 2.65
CA ARG A 549 26.56 29.02 1.21
C ARG A 549 25.56 30.07 0.76
N VAL A 550 26.05 31.17 0.21
CA VAL A 550 25.20 32.16 -0.45
C VAL A 550 24.73 31.55 -1.77
N LEU A 551 23.45 31.26 -1.88
CA LEU A 551 22.81 30.89 -3.14
C LEU A 551 22.63 32.16 -3.96
N ALA A 552 23.54 32.41 -4.90
CA ALA A 552 23.36 33.44 -5.90
C ALA A 552 22.12 33.12 -6.75
N GLY A 553 21.11 33.95 -6.68
CA GLY A 553 19.90 33.82 -7.49
C GLY A 553 20.24 34.01 -8.97
N GLY A 554 20.37 32.89 -9.68
CA GLY A 554 20.48 32.89 -11.13
C GLY A 554 19.14 33.29 -11.74
N ARG A 555 19.09 34.45 -12.36
CA ARG A 555 18.07 34.75 -13.37
C ARG A 555 18.35 33.85 -14.57
N SER A 556 17.50 32.93 -14.85
CA SER A 556 17.38 32.30 -16.19
C SER A 556 16.22 32.95 -16.94
N ALA A 557 16.54 33.39 -18.13
CA ALA A 557 15.64 33.90 -19.13
C ALA A 557 14.58 32.86 -19.55
#